data_abbeaec89a35c2f5b7ddfad36d77efbb
#
_entry.id   abbeaec89a35c2f5b7ddfad36d77efbb
#
_cell.length_a   1.000
_cell.length_b   1.000
_cell.length_c   1.000
_cell.angle_alpha   90.00
_cell.angle_beta   90.00
_cell.angle_gamma   90.00
#
_symmetry.space_group_name_H-M   'P 1'
#
loop_
_entity.id
_entity.type
_entity.pdbx_description
1 polymer ?
#
loop_
_entity_poly.entity_id
_entity_poly.type
_entity_poly.pdbx_seq_one_letter_code
_entity_poly.pdbx_strand_id
1 'polypeptide(L)'
;DFTSFQRQELISYSTFLFNEGFYERALLGYFQYLYKYPKDELENATYYQIGKCYEKLENWDLAINYYNRILNSSDLKSTDSKAAKNQIIYIELKNGLFDEVLLKTDKSKDPYELIFRAYAHFEKLEWENSQKAFQAAESIFDHGHYSKLIKPWYKAIRTGENAPLKKKTPALLSSLFPGGGFVYLDQKKNALGLITSTVFLYSAMLTSSTKQNDGN
;
A
#
# COMPACT_ATOMS: atom_id res chain seq x y z
N ASP A 1 -25.42 34.02 2.85
CA ASP A 1 -26.46 33.20 3.44
C ASP A 1 -25.88 32.46 4.67
N PHE A 2 -26.58 32.57 5.82
CA PHE A 2 -26.11 32.00 7.10
C PHE A 2 -25.99 30.48 7.06
N THR A 3 -26.85 29.81 6.30
CA THR A 3 -26.80 28.34 6.12
C THR A 3 -25.61 27.91 5.27
N SER A 4 -25.20 28.66 4.26
CA SER A 4 -24.01 28.37 3.47
C SER A 4 -22.74 28.58 4.28
N PHE A 5 -22.69 29.56 5.14
CA PHE A 5 -21.58 29.80 6.06
C PHE A 5 -21.39 28.63 7.04
N GLN A 6 -22.49 28.23 7.75
CA GLN A 6 -22.44 27.07 8.65
C GLN A 6 -22.02 25.77 7.97
N ARG A 7 -22.47 25.56 6.71
CA ARG A 7 -22.10 24.42 5.88
C ARG A 7 -20.60 24.39 5.63
N GLN A 8 -20.04 25.52 5.23
CA GLN A 8 -18.62 25.63 4.89
C GLN A 8 -17.72 25.54 6.13
N GLU A 9 -18.15 26.10 7.27
CA GLU A 9 -17.42 25.95 8.54
C GLU A 9 -17.31 24.48 8.96
N LEU A 10 -18.39 23.71 8.87
CA LEU A 10 -18.39 22.31 9.27
C LEU A 10 -17.41 21.47 8.45
N ILE A 11 -17.38 21.67 7.14
CA ILE A 11 -16.42 21.01 6.25
C ILE A 11 -14.99 21.47 6.55
N SER A 12 -14.78 22.77 6.69
CA SER A 12 -13.45 23.35 6.95
C SER A 12 -12.88 22.85 8.28
N TYR A 13 -13.71 22.79 9.32
CA TYR A 13 -13.30 22.26 10.62
C TYR A 13 -12.98 20.77 10.56
N SER A 14 -13.80 19.98 9.86
CA SER A 14 -13.54 18.56 9.68
C SER A 14 -12.24 18.31 8.91
N THR A 15 -11.98 19.14 7.89
CA THR A 15 -10.73 19.09 7.12
C THR A 15 -9.52 19.50 7.95
N PHE A 16 -9.67 20.51 8.81
CA PHE A 16 -8.64 20.87 9.78
C PHE A 16 -8.32 19.68 10.70
N LEU A 17 -9.32 19.04 11.30
CA LEU A 17 -9.12 17.86 12.14
C LEU A 17 -8.42 16.71 11.40
N PHE A 18 -8.76 16.49 10.14
CA PHE A 18 -8.09 15.51 9.29
C PHE A 18 -6.60 15.83 9.11
N ASN A 19 -6.26 17.09 8.82
CA ASN A 19 -4.88 17.54 8.61
C ASN A 19 -4.04 17.45 9.89
N GLU A 20 -4.68 17.66 11.06
CA GLU A 20 -4.04 17.48 12.38
C GLU A 20 -3.94 16.01 12.82
N GLY A 21 -4.42 15.06 12.00
CA GLY A 21 -4.36 13.63 12.30
C GLY A 21 -5.48 13.10 13.20
N PHE A 22 -6.49 13.91 13.54
CA PHE A 22 -7.65 13.51 14.34
C PHE A 22 -8.73 12.87 13.46
N TYR A 23 -8.41 11.76 12.80
CA TYR A 23 -9.23 11.14 11.75
C TYR A 23 -10.62 10.74 12.23
N GLU A 24 -10.75 10.17 13.43
CA GLU A 24 -12.03 9.78 14.02
C GLU A 24 -12.93 10.99 14.31
N ARG A 25 -12.34 12.10 14.77
CA ARG A 25 -13.09 13.34 14.98
C ARG A 25 -13.50 13.99 13.66
N ALA A 26 -12.63 13.95 12.65
CA ALA A 26 -12.95 14.41 11.31
C ALA A 26 -14.13 13.64 10.72
N LEU A 27 -14.19 12.32 10.90
CA LEU A 27 -15.31 11.47 10.49
C LEU A 27 -16.64 11.95 11.09
N LEU A 28 -16.67 12.26 12.39
CA LEU A 28 -17.89 12.76 13.03
C LEU A 28 -18.40 14.05 12.38
N GLY A 29 -17.49 14.97 12.05
CA GLY A 29 -17.86 16.22 11.38
C GLY A 29 -18.36 15.98 9.94
N TYR A 30 -17.72 15.11 9.18
CA TYR A 30 -18.17 14.75 7.83
C TYR A 30 -19.52 14.02 7.85
N PHE A 31 -19.77 13.12 8.82
CA PHE A 31 -21.08 12.48 8.96
C PHE A 31 -22.16 13.47 9.38
N GLN A 32 -21.84 14.40 10.28
CA GLN A 32 -22.76 15.48 10.64
C GLN A 32 -23.12 16.35 9.44
N TYR A 33 -22.15 16.62 8.55
CA TYR A 33 -22.39 17.32 7.31
C TYR A 33 -23.37 16.57 6.40
N LEU A 34 -23.12 15.29 6.10
CA LEU A 34 -24.01 14.48 5.26
C LEU A 34 -25.44 14.38 5.84
N TYR A 35 -25.56 14.30 7.17
CA TYR A 35 -26.85 14.26 7.84
C TYR A 35 -27.60 15.58 7.70
N LYS A 36 -26.93 16.72 7.88
CA LYS A 36 -27.56 18.06 7.83
C LYS A 36 -27.86 18.51 6.40
N TYR A 37 -27.05 18.11 5.44
CA TYR A 37 -27.09 18.60 4.07
C TYR A 37 -27.13 17.42 3.07
N PRO A 38 -28.20 16.62 3.07
CA PRO A 38 -28.32 15.48 2.17
C PRO A 38 -28.43 15.95 0.72
N LYS A 39 -27.78 15.22 -0.19
CA LYS A 39 -27.73 15.51 -1.63
C LYS A 39 -27.16 16.90 -1.98
N ASP A 40 -26.28 17.40 -1.14
CA ASP A 40 -25.56 18.63 -1.39
C ASP A 40 -24.49 18.45 -2.47
N GLU A 41 -24.10 19.54 -3.13
CA GLU A 41 -23.06 19.55 -4.16
C GLU A 41 -21.71 19.01 -3.67
N LEU A 42 -21.41 19.09 -2.37
CA LEU A 42 -20.18 18.58 -1.76
C LEU A 42 -20.33 17.15 -1.20
N GLU A 43 -21.43 16.46 -1.47
CA GLU A 43 -21.67 15.11 -0.94
C GLU A 43 -20.56 14.14 -1.40
N ASN A 44 -20.22 14.11 -2.69
CA ASN A 44 -19.16 13.26 -3.22
C ASN A 44 -17.78 13.63 -2.67
N ALA A 45 -17.48 14.92 -2.57
CA ALA A 45 -16.23 15.38 -1.94
C ALA A 45 -16.16 14.95 -0.46
N THR A 46 -17.30 14.96 0.23
CA THR A 46 -17.39 14.50 1.62
C THR A 46 -17.20 12.98 1.72
N TYR A 47 -17.82 12.19 0.84
CA TYR A 47 -17.55 10.74 0.77
C TYR A 47 -16.06 10.45 0.51
N TYR A 48 -15.42 11.23 -0.37
CA TYR A 48 -14.00 11.09 -0.62
C TYR A 48 -13.17 11.34 0.64
N GLN A 49 -13.47 12.40 1.42
CA GLN A 49 -12.75 12.69 2.66
C GLN A 49 -13.00 11.63 3.75
N ILE A 50 -14.21 11.08 3.83
CA ILE A 50 -14.51 9.96 4.72
C ILE A 50 -13.67 8.73 4.32
N GLY A 51 -13.60 8.42 3.03
CA GLY A 51 -12.73 7.36 2.51
C GLY A 51 -11.26 7.57 2.92
N LYS A 52 -10.76 8.80 2.77
CA LYS A 52 -9.40 9.19 3.21
C LYS A 52 -9.18 9.03 4.72
N CYS A 53 -10.18 9.36 5.55
CA CYS A 53 -10.09 9.11 7.00
C CYS A 53 -9.94 7.61 7.29
N TYR A 54 -10.76 6.76 6.66
CA TYR A 54 -10.67 5.32 6.83
C TYR A 54 -9.36 4.73 6.32
N GLU A 55 -8.78 5.26 5.22
CA GLU A 55 -7.43 4.88 4.79
C GLU A 55 -6.39 5.17 5.87
N LYS A 56 -6.47 6.33 6.53
CA LYS A 56 -5.56 6.72 7.61
C LYS A 56 -5.71 5.87 8.87
N LEU A 57 -6.91 5.35 9.09
CA LEU A 57 -7.24 4.40 10.15
C LEU A 57 -7.01 2.93 9.76
N GLU A 58 -6.45 2.70 8.56
CA GLU A 58 -6.19 1.37 7.99
C GLU A 58 -7.43 0.47 7.84
N ASN A 59 -8.62 1.09 7.82
CA ASN A 59 -9.89 0.40 7.57
C ASN A 59 -10.22 0.42 6.08
N TRP A 60 -9.56 -0.49 5.34
CA TRP A 60 -9.59 -0.53 3.88
C TRP A 60 -10.98 -0.81 3.32
N ASP A 61 -11.75 -1.68 3.96
CA ASP A 61 -13.10 -2.05 3.50
C ASP A 61 -14.07 -0.87 3.57
N LEU A 62 -14.04 -0.11 4.65
CA LEU A 62 -14.86 1.09 4.77
C LEU A 62 -14.38 2.19 3.82
N ALA A 63 -13.08 2.36 3.63
CA ALA A 63 -12.55 3.31 2.65
C ALA A 63 -13.09 3.00 1.25
N ILE A 64 -12.96 1.74 0.79
CA ILE A 64 -13.48 1.27 -0.51
C ILE A 64 -14.99 1.47 -0.61
N ASN A 65 -15.73 1.20 0.46
CA ASN A 65 -17.18 1.38 0.48
C ASN A 65 -17.57 2.85 0.17
N TYR A 66 -16.90 3.81 0.83
CA TYR A 66 -17.17 5.24 0.60
C TYR A 66 -16.74 5.71 -0.78
N TYR A 67 -15.63 5.23 -1.33
CA TYR A 67 -15.26 5.52 -2.72
C TYR A 67 -16.25 4.92 -3.72
N ASN A 68 -16.78 3.73 -3.47
CA ASN A 68 -17.83 3.13 -4.31
C ASN A 68 -19.14 3.93 -4.29
N ARG A 69 -19.48 4.62 -3.20
CA ARG A 69 -20.64 5.54 -3.20
C ARG A 69 -20.49 6.65 -4.23
N ILE A 70 -19.27 7.20 -4.40
CA ILE A 70 -18.98 8.21 -5.41
C ILE A 70 -19.16 7.61 -6.81
N LEU A 71 -18.63 6.41 -7.06
CA LEU A 71 -18.75 5.74 -8.36
C LEU A 71 -20.20 5.43 -8.73
N ASN A 72 -21.05 5.14 -7.75
CA ASN A 72 -22.47 4.82 -7.95
C ASN A 72 -23.35 6.07 -8.12
N SER A 73 -22.91 7.23 -7.58
CA SER A 73 -23.70 8.47 -7.59
C SER A 73 -23.32 9.45 -8.69
N SER A 74 -22.11 9.34 -9.23
CA SER A 74 -21.52 10.31 -10.16
C SER A 74 -21.42 9.78 -11.57
N ASP A 75 -21.32 10.69 -12.55
CA ASP A 75 -20.84 10.33 -13.88
C ASP A 75 -19.41 9.74 -13.76
N LEU A 76 -19.24 8.53 -14.31
CA LEU A 76 -17.95 7.81 -14.29
C LEU A 76 -16.80 8.58 -14.96
N LYS A 77 -17.11 9.60 -15.75
CA LYS A 77 -16.11 10.50 -16.36
C LYS A 77 -15.77 11.71 -15.50
N SER A 78 -16.50 11.94 -14.41
CA SER A 78 -16.23 13.05 -13.51
C SER A 78 -14.86 12.95 -12.85
N THR A 79 -14.30 14.08 -12.42
CA THR A 79 -13.03 14.14 -11.69
C THR A 79 -13.09 13.34 -10.39
N ASP A 80 -14.24 13.42 -9.68
CA ASP A 80 -14.45 12.74 -8.41
C ASP A 80 -14.46 11.22 -8.59
N SER A 81 -15.15 10.73 -9.63
CA SER A 81 -15.15 9.30 -9.95
C SER A 81 -13.76 8.78 -10.30
N LYS A 82 -12.98 9.53 -11.07
CA LYS A 82 -11.58 9.15 -11.37
C LYS A 82 -10.72 9.11 -10.10
N ALA A 83 -10.86 10.12 -9.25
CA ALA A 83 -10.13 10.18 -7.99
C ALA A 83 -10.49 8.99 -7.08
N ALA A 84 -11.79 8.69 -6.93
CA ALA A 84 -12.26 7.57 -6.13
C ALA A 84 -11.78 6.22 -6.68
N LYS A 85 -11.85 6.02 -8.01
CA LYS A 85 -11.33 4.82 -8.67
C LYS A 85 -9.83 4.63 -8.41
N ASN A 86 -9.05 5.69 -8.55
CA ASN A 86 -7.61 5.64 -8.31
C ASN A 86 -7.27 5.30 -6.85
N GLN A 87 -8.07 5.77 -5.88
CA GLN A 87 -7.87 5.40 -4.47
C GLN A 87 -8.20 3.93 -4.21
N ILE A 88 -9.25 3.39 -4.84
CA ILE A 88 -9.55 1.95 -4.74
C ILE A 88 -8.38 1.12 -5.29
N ILE A 89 -7.88 1.45 -6.48
CA ILE A 89 -6.74 0.76 -7.10
C ILE A 89 -5.48 0.87 -6.21
N TYR A 90 -5.23 2.04 -5.63
CA TYR A 90 -4.12 2.24 -4.70
C TYR A 90 -4.24 1.35 -3.45
N ILE A 91 -5.44 1.24 -2.86
CA ILE A 91 -5.69 0.36 -1.71
C ILE A 91 -5.45 -1.11 -2.08
N GLU A 92 -5.95 -1.54 -3.25
CA GLU A 92 -5.73 -2.91 -3.74
C GLU A 92 -4.23 -3.20 -3.96
N LEU A 93 -3.51 -2.26 -4.56
CA LEU A 93 -2.06 -2.37 -4.74
C LEU A 93 -1.34 -2.49 -3.39
N LYS A 94 -1.71 -1.65 -2.40
CA LYS A 94 -1.13 -1.67 -1.06
C LYS A 94 -1.39 -2.97 -0.32
N ASN A 95 -2.54 -3.61 -0.58
CA ASN A 95 -2.92 -4.89 0.00
C ASN A 95 -2.42 -6.12 -0.80
N GLY A 96 -1.60 -5.90 -1.84
CA GLY A 96 -1.01 -6.98 -2.62
C GLY A 96 -1.97 -7.65 -3.61
N LEU A 97 -3.12 -7.05 -3.90
CA LEU A 97 -4.12 -7.55 -4.85
C LEU A 97 -3.72 -7.18 -6.28
N PHE A 98 -2.54 -7.63 -6.70
CA PHE A 98 -1.93 -7.21 -7.96
C PHE A 98 -2.71 -7.67 -9.19
N ASP A 99 -3.32 -8.85 -9.14
CA ASP A 99 -4.11 -9.37 -10.27
C ASP A 99 -5.37 -8.56 -10.51
N GLU A 100 -6.04 -8.10 -9.44
CA GLU A 100 -7.19 -7.20 -9.51
C GLU A 100 -6.79 -5.83 -10.09
N VAL A 101 -5.65 -5.30 -9.66
CA VAL A 101 -5.11 -4.05 -10.23
C VAL A 101 -4.84 -4.20 -11.72
N LEU A 102 -4.21 -5.30 -12.15
CA LEU A 102 -3.93 -5.57 -13.56
C LEU A 102 -5.21 -5.68 -14.37
N LEU A 103 -6.24 -6.36 -13.84
CA LEU A 103 -7.54 -6.51 -14.50
C LEU A 103 -8.24 -5.15 -14.67
N LYS A 104 -8.27 -4.32 -13.61
CA LYS A 104 -8.94 -3.01 -13.63
C LYS A 104 -8.25 -2.00 -14.53
N THR A 105 -6.95 -2.15 -14.75
CA THR A 105 -6.13 -1.22 -15.53
C THR A 105 -5.81 -1.72 -16.95
N ASP A 106 -6.31 -2.89 -17.35
CA ASP A 106 -5.91 -3.59 -18.59
C ASP A 106 -6.02 -2.73 -19.86
N LYS A 107 -7.11 -1.99 -20.02
CA LYS A 107 -7.37 -1.14 -21.20
C LYS A 107 -7.25 0.36 -20.89
N SER A 108 -6.68 0.70 -19.75
CA SER A 108 -6.61 2.10 -19.34
C SER A 108 -5.63 2.89 -20.20
N LYS A 109 -6.02 4.14 -20.48
CA LYS A 109 -5.17 5.18 -21.05
C LYS A 109 -4.89 6.30 -20.03
N ASP A 110 -5.40 6.16 -18.81
CA ASP A 110 -5.13 7.10 -17.73
C ASP A 110 -3.69 6.91 -17.23
N PRO A 111 -2.88 7.97 -17.20
CA PRO A 111 -1.46 7.84 -16.87
C PRO A 111 -1.22 7.37 -15.43
N TYR A 112 -2.10 7.68 -14.47
CA TYR A 112 -1.98 7.19 -13.10
C TYR A 112 -2.33 5.71 -13.00
N GLU A 113 -3.37 5.25 -13.72
CA GLU A 113 -3.71 3.83 -13.79
C GLU A 113 -2.59 3.01 -14.46
N LEU A 114 -1.92 3.58 -15.48
CA LEU A 114 -0.74 2.95 -16.09
C LEU A 114 0.43 2.83 -15.10
N ILE A 115 0.63 3.81 -14.21
CA ILE A 115 1.61 3.71 -13.13
C ILE A 115 1.23 2.59 -12.16
N PHE A 116 -0.02 2.50 -11.71
CA PHE A 116 -0.47 1.42 -10.83
C PHE A 116 -0.27 0.04 -11.47
N ARG A 117 -0.56 -0.08 -12.77
CA ARG A 117 -0.29 -1.29 -13.55
C ARG A 117 1.20 -1.62 -13.57
N ALA A 118 2.04 -0.63 -13.79
CA ALA A 118 3.50 -0.81 -13.79
C ALA A 118 4.01 -1.31 -12.44
N TYR A 119 3.48 -0.77 -11.34
CA TYR A 119 3.78 -1.25 -9.98
C TYR A 119 3.32 -2.69 -9.75
N ALA A 120 2.10 -3.05 -10.17
CA ALA A 120 1.60 -4.39 -10.02
C ALA A 120 2.48 -5.41 -10.76
N HIS A 121 2.89 -5.10 -11.99
CA HIS A 121 3.86 -5.94 -12.73
C HIS A 121 5.23 -5.98 -12.03
N PHE A 122 5.70 -4.87 -11.45
CA PHE A 122 6.97 -4.82 -10.72
C PHE A 122 6.96 -5.75 -9.52
N GLU A 123 5.92 -5.71 -8.69
CA GLU A 123 5.76 -6.57 -7.51
C GLU A 123 5.63 -8.06 -7.89
N LYS A 124 5.09 -8.34 -9.07
CA LYS A 124 5.05 -9.70 -9.65
C LYS A 124 6.35 -10.12 -10.31
N LEU A 125 7.41 -9.29 -10.29
CA LEU A 125 8.70 -9.52 -10.93
C LEU A 125 8.62 -9.65 -12.47
N GLU A 126 7.57 -9.09 -13.06
CA GLU A 126 7.33 -9.07 -14.51
C GLU A 126 7.98 -7.80 -15.11
N TRP A 127 9.31 -7.77 -15.12
CA TRP A 127 10.13 -6.57 -15.41
C TRP A 127 9.80 -5.93 -16.75
N GLU A 128 9.67 -6.71 -17.82
CA GLU A 128 9.37 -6.21 -19.16
C GLU A 128 8.00 -5.55 -19.22
N ASN A 129 6.96 -6.16 -18.61
CA ASN A 129 5.61 -5.62 -18.57
C ASN A 129 5.57 -4.33 -17.72
N SER A 130 6.27 -4.32 -16.60
CA SER A 130 6.43 -3.13 -15.76
C SER A 130 7.06 -1.98 -16.54
N GLN A 131 8.16 -2.24 -17.26
CA GLN A 131 8.84 -1.24 -18.07
C GLN A 131 7.93 -0.68 -19.17
N LYS A 132 7.21 -1.53 -19.90
CA LYS A 132 6.25 -1.11 -20.94
C LYS A 132 5.15 -0.21 -20.38
N ALA A 133 4.60 -0.56 -19.22
CA ALA A 133 3.56 0.24 -18.58
C ALA A 133 4.08 1.62 -18.11
N PHE A 134 5.30 1.69 -17.54
CA PHE A 134 5.94 2.97 -17.22
C PHE A 134 6.23 3.82 -18.47
N GLN A 135 6.68 3.20 -19.57
CA GLN A 135 6.90 3.91 -20.85
C GLN A 135 5.58 4.48 -21.41
N ALA A 136 4.50 3.73 -21.32
CA ALA A 136 3.18 4.19 -21.72
C ALA A 136 2.72 5.39 -20.88
N ALA A 137 2.93 5.38 -19.56
CA ALA A 137 2.63 6.51 -18.69
C ALA A 137 3.54 7.72 -19.00
N GLU A 138 4.84 7.49 -19.23
CA GLU A 138 5.83 8.52 -19.58
C GLU A 138 5.43 9.30 -20.83
N SER A 139 4.89 8.64 -21.85
CA SER A 139 4.46 9.28 -23.09
C SER A 139 3.33 10.30 -22.91
N ILE A 140 2.63 10.26 -21.78
CA ILE A 140 1.48 11.11 -21.47
C ILE A 140 1.85 12.20 -20.45
N PHE A 141 2.72 11.89 -19.50
CA PHE A 141 3.13 12.80 -18.44
C PHE A 141 4.15 13.85 -18.92
N ASP A 142 4.11 15.00 -18.26
CA ASP A 142 5.16 16.02 -18.40
C ASP A 142 6.48 15.57 -17.75
N HIS A 143 7.53 16.34 -17.99
CA HIS A 143 8.88 16.05 -17.50
C HIS A 143 8.97 16.03 -15.95
N GLY A 144 8.15 16.81 -15.25
CA GLY A 144 8.11 16.82 -13.79
C GLY A 144 7.58 15.53 -13.21
N HIS A 145 6.51 14.98 -13.79
CA HIS A 145 5.95 13.69 -13.42
C HIS A 145 6.90 12.54 -13.75
N TYR A 146 7.52 12.56 -14.94
CA TYR A 146 8.56 11.60 -15.30
C TYR A 146 9.66 11.53 -14.25
N SER A 147 10.24 12.67 -13.89
CA SER A 147 11.37 12.72 -12.95
C SER A 147 11.03 12.20 -11.56
N LYS A 148 9.82 12.46 -11.06
CA LYS A 148 9.38 12.09 -9.70
C LYS A 148 8.81 10.68 -9.61
N LEU A 149 7.96 10.29 -10.57
CA LEU A 149 7.16 9.08 -10.47
C LEU A 149 7.72 7.91 -11.29
N ILE A 150 8.41 8.16 -12.38
CA ILE A 150 8.81 7.11 -13.34
C ILE A 150 10.31 6.83 -13.29
N LYS A 151 11.14 7.86 -13.41
CA LYS A 151 12.60 7.68 -13.49
C LYS A 151 13.23 6.80 -12.41
N PRO A 152 12.83 6.87 -11.12
CA PRO A 152 13.39 6.00 -10.08
C PRO A 152 13.15 4.51 -10.34
N TRP A 153 12.01 4.19 -10.98
CA TRP A 153 11.59 2.80 -11.22
C TRP A 153 12.38 2.13 -12.34
N TYR A 154 12.83 2.85 -13.35
CA TYR A 154 13.71 2.27 -14.36
C TYR A 154 15.02 1.75 -13.76
N LYS A 155 15.55 2.44 -12.74
CA LYS A 155 16.73 1.94 -12.01
C LYS A 155 16.37 0.69 -11.19
N ALA A 156 15.23 0.68 -10.52
CA ALA A 156 14.77 -0.46 -9.72
C ALA A 156 14.52 -1.69 -10.60
N ILE A 157 13.87 -1.53 -11.77
CA ILE A 157 13.64 -2.60 -12.75
C ILE A 157 14.96 -3.19 -13.22
N ARG A 158 15.92 -2.38 -13.67
CA ARG A 158 17.25 -2.87 -14.10
C ARG A 158 17.98 -3.62 -12.99
N THR A 159 17.85 -3.15 -11.74
CA THR A 159 18.47 -3.82 -10.60
C THR A 159 17.80 -5.17 -10.34
N GLY A 160 16.46 -5.23 -10.39
CA GLY A 160 15.70 -6.46 -10.21
C GLY A 160 15.94 -7.48 -11.32
N GLU A 161 15.94 -7.03 -12.59
CA GLU A 161 16.19 -7.85 -13.76
C GLU A 161 17.58 -8.52 -13.74
N ASN A 162 18.59 -7.78 -13.29
CA ASN A 162 19.96 -8.27 -13.17
C ASN A 162 20.26 -8.93 -11.81
N ALA A 163 19.29 -8.96 -10.89
CA ALA A 163 19.52 -9.59 -9.60
C ALA A 163 19.67 -11.10 -9.73
N PRO A 164 20.71 -11.73 -9.14
CA PRO A 164 20.89 -13.16 -9.20
C PRO A 164 19.70 -13.85 -8.51
N LEU A 165 18.88 -14.56 -9.27
CA LEU A 165 17.77 -15.34 -8.75
C LEU A 165 18.31 -16.48 -7.89
N LYS A 166 18.07 -16.42 -6.58
CA LYS A 166 18.43 -17.49 -5.66
C LYS A 166 17.43 -18.65 -5.80
N LYS A 167 17.96 -19.86 -6.08
CA LYS A 167 17.14 -21.05 -6.29
C LYS A 167 16.44 -21.47 -4.98
N LYS A 168 15.16 -21.84 -5.06
CA LYS A 168 14.38 -22.26 -3.86
C LYS A 168 14.95 -23.50 -3.18
N THR A 169 15.43 -24.49 -3.94
CA THR A 169 15.95 -25.73 -3.40
C THR A 169 17.19 -25.54 -2.52
N PRO A 170 18.25 -24.81 -2.94
CA PRO A 170 19.37 -24.51 -2.05
C PRO A 170 18.96 -23.66 -0.84
N ALA A 171 18.00 -22.74 -0.99
CA ALA A 171 17.48 -21.97 0.13
C ALA A 171 16.82 -22.86 1.19
N LEU A 172 16.00 -23.82 0.75
CA LEU A 172 15.34 -24.78 1.63
C LEU A 172 16.35 -25.69 2.33
N LEU A 173 17.33 -26.23 1.59
CA LEU A 173 18.38 -27.06 2.16
C LEU A 173 19.24 -26.29 3.17
N SER A 174 19.58 -25.04 2.88
CA SER A 174 20.34 -24.21 3.80
C SER A 174 19.57 -23.89 5.09
N SER A 175 18.23 -23.88 5.04
CA SER A 175 17.39 -23.62 6.21
C SER A 175 17.31 -24.77 7.23
N LEU A 176 17.81 -25.97 6.87
CA LEU A 176 17.91 -27.10 7.79
C LEU A 176 18.89 -26.84 8.94
N PHE A 177 19.82 -25.88 8.76
CA PHE A 177 20.74 -25.46 9.81
C PHE A 177 20.33 -24.10 10.39
N PRO A 178 20.42 -23.89 11.70
CA PRO A 178 20.15 -22.58 12.29
C PRO A 178 20.98 -21.47 11.64
N GLY A 179 20.31 -20.46 11.08
CA GLY A 179 20.98 -19.38 10.37
C GLY A 179 21.39 -19.65 8.91
N GLY A 180 21.36 -20.89 8.45
CA GLY A 180 21.80 -21.26 7.10
C GLY A 180 20.99 -20.59 5.99
N GLY A 181 19.66 -20.49 6.15
CA GLY A 181 18.81 -19.76 5.21
C GLY A 181 19.19 -18.27 5.11
N PHE A 182 19.51 -17.63 6.24
CA PHE A 182 19.97 -16.23 6.24
C PHE A 182 21.35 -16.06 5.59
N VAL A 183 22.26 -17.01 5.80
CA VAL A 183 23.57 -17.01 5.11
C VAL A 183 23.36 -17.11 3.59
N TYR A 184 22.48 -18.00 3.14
CA TYR A 184 22.15 -18.13 1.72
C TYR A 184 21.55 -16.85 1.11
N LEU A 185 20.77 -16.11 1.91
CA LEU A 185 20.18 -14.83 1.52
C LEU A 185 21.13 -13.64 1.68
N ASP A 186 22.38 -13.88 2.06
CA ASP A 186 23.42 -12.87 2.35
C ASP A 186 23.06 -11.92 3.53
N GLN A 187 22.19 -12.38 4.41
CA GLN A 187 21.76 -11.65 5.62
C GLN A 187 22.63 -12.04 6.84
N LYS A 188 23.94 -11.76 6.75
CA LYS A 188 24.95 -12.19 7.73
C LYS A 188 24.64 -11.83 9.18
N LYS A 189 24.06 -10.64 9.43
CA LYS A 189 23.70 -10.20 10.79
C LYS A 189 22.59 -11.08 11.39
N ASN A 190 21.56 -11.39 10.61
CA ASN A 190 20.45 -12.24 11.03
C ASN A 190 20.90 -13.69 11.21
N ALA A 191 21.77 -14.17 10.32
CA ALA A 191 22.39 -15.48 10.44
C ALA A 191 23.19 -15.62 11.74
N LEU A 192 24.06 -14.65 12.04
CA LEU A 192 24.88 -14.65 13.26
C LEU A 192 23.99 -14.62 14.52
N GLY A 193 22.96 -13.77 14.54
CA GLY A 193 22.03 -13.69 15.67
C GLY A 193 21.32 -15.02 15.94
N LEU A 194 20.87 -15.72 14.91
CA LEU A 194 20.20 -17.02 15.07
C LEU A 194 21.17 -18.13 15.50
N ILE A 195 22.37 -18.17 14.94
CA ILE A 195 23.41 -19.15 15.33
C ILE A 195 23.79 -18.96 16.81
N THR A 196 24.06 -17.71 17.21
CA THR A 196 24.48 -17.44 18.60
C THR A 196 23.39 -17.76 19.62
N SER A 197 22.12 -17.42 19.34
CA SER A 197 21.01 -17.77 20.22
C SER A 197 20.78 -19.29 20.31
N THR A 198 20.95 -20.01 19.21
CA THR A 198 20.81 -21.49 19.20
C THR A 198 21.93 -22.14 20.04
N VAL A 199 23.17 -21.69 19.85
CA VAL A 199 24.33 -22.20 20.67
C VAL A 199 24.10 -21.92 22.15
N PHE A 200 23.63 -20.71 22.49
CA PHE A 200 23.31 -20.35 23.87
C PHE A 200 22.25 -21.24 24.50
N LEU A 201 21.15 -21.48 23.78
CA LEU A 201 20.06 -22.39 24.25
C LEU A 201 20.55 -23.82 24.42
N TYR A 202 21.37 -24.33 23.50
CA TYR A 202 21.96 -25.66 23.61
C TYR A 202 22.88 -25.80 24.81
N SER A 203 23.73 -24.79 25.07
CA SER A 203 24.62 -24.79 26.22
C SER A 203 23.85 -24.73 27.55
N ALA A 204 22.78 -23.94 27.61
CA ALA A 204 21.90 -23.85 28.77
C ALA A 204 21.18 -25.17 29.05
N MET A 205 20.72 -25.87 28.00
CA MET A 205 20.10 -27.21 28.12
C MET A 205 21.10 -28.24 28.66
N LEU A 206 22.33 -28.29 28.14
CA LEU A 206 23.33 -29.22 28.59
C LEU A 206 23.71 -29.00 30.06
N THR A 207 23.89 -27.74 30.47
CA THR A 207 24.22 -27.41 31.88
C THR A 207 23.05 -27.69 32.82
N SER A 208 21.81 -27.57 32.38
CA SER A 208 20.62 -27.96 33.14
C SER A 208 20.52 -29.50 33.31
N SER A 209 20.80 -30.24 32.23
CA SER A 209 20.77 -31.72 32.25
C SER A 209 21.87 -32.33 33.14
N THR A 210 23.06 -31.75 33.14
CA THR A 210 24.17 -32.21 34.03
C THR A 210 23.86 -31.99 35.49
N LYS A 211 23.26 -30.85 35.86
CA LYS A 211 22.82 -30.57 37.24
C LYS A 211 21.74 -31.52 37.74
N GLN A 212 20.93 -32.06 36.88
CA GLN A 212 19.85 -33.03 37.25
C GLN A 212 20.41 -34.44 37.48
N ASN A 213 21.53 -34.80 36.83
CA ASN A 213 22.17 -36.09 37.02
C ASN A 213 23.12 -36.11 38.24
N ASP A 214 23.63 -34.96 38.70
CA ASP A 214 24.50 -34.88 39.87
C ASP A 214 23.69 -34.75 41.22
N GLY A 215 22.38 -34.74 41.16
CA GLY A 215 21.46 -34.61 42.30
C GLY A 215 20.70 -35.90 42.70
N ASN A 216 21.08 -37.09 42.19
CA ASN A 216 20.54 -38.38 42.59
C ASN A 216 21.61 -39.24 43.28
#